data_fce0e3d03d3dcf7c94f0bab6dda91a14
#
_entry.id   fce0e3d03d3dcf7c94f0bab6dda91a14
#
_cell.length_a   1.000
_cell.length_b   1.000
_cell.length_c   1.000
_cell.angle_alpha   90.00
_cell.angle_beta   90.00
_cell.angle_gamma   90.00
#
_symmetry.space_group_name_H-M   'P 1'
#
loop_
_entity.id
_entity.type
_entity.pdbx_description
1 polymer ?
#
loop_
_entity_poly.entity_id
_entity_poly.type
_entity_poly.pdbx_seq_one_letter_code
_entity_poly.pdbx_strand_id
1 'polypeptide(L)'
;MAELERALAALAGEIEFPTAPDLRPRVRERLERRRFARPFALAVALLVVAFGIAMAVPQARSAILRFFHIGAVTVERVQRLPAARERPLATGLGPARTLDQAQVRSGVTLILHAPQPQHFYARPGLIATLLQYRGKPVLLAELQGDQLGITKKLAAPDTRVEPADMGSFGLWITGGKHVIYWETRPGEGSQIKPRLAGNVLIWTQDGRTFRLEGDLREEQMLELARDITR
;
A
#
# COMPACT_ATOMS: atom_id res chain seq x y z
N MET A 1 -31.38 -0.19 -77.73
CA MET A 1 -31.77 0.19 -76.38
C MET A 1 -32.69 -0.83 -75.72
N ALA A 2 -33.87 -1.11 -76.32
CA ALA A 2 -34.88 -2.01 -75.81
C ALA A 2 -34.44 -3.49 -75.65
N GLU A 3 -33.42 -3.93 -76.39
CA GLU A 3 -32.92 -5.30 -76.39
C GLU A 3 -31.96 -5.51 -75.21
N LEU A 4 -31.12 -4.50 -74.87
CA LEU A 4 -30.24 -4.49 -73.74
C LEU A 4 -31.04 -4.44 -72.42
N GLU A 5 -32.07 -3.66 -72.37
CA GLU A 5 -32.97 -3.57 -71.20
C GLU A 5 -33.66 -4.90 -70.90
N ARG A 6 -34.13 -5.59 -72.00
CA ARG A 6 -34.72 -6.94 -71.83
C ARG A 6 -33.70 -7.99 -71.36
N ALA A 7 -32.48 -7.93 -71.92
CA ALA A 7 -31.40 -8.84 -71.45
C ALA A 7 -31.00 -8.60 -69.99
N LEU A 8 -30.92 -7.34 -69.54
CA LEU A 8 -30.64 -7.00 -68.14
C LEU A 8 -31.79 -7.41 -67.19
N ALA A 9 -33.04 -7.25 -67.64
CA ALA A 9 -34.19 -7.68 -66.83
C ALA A 9 -34.27 -9.21 -66.70
N ALA A 10 -33.91 -9.97 -67.76
CA ALA A 10 -33.79 -11.43 -67.64
C ALA A 10 -32.65 -11.86 -66.70
N LEU A 11 -31.48 -11.25 -66.80
CA LEU A 11 -30.35 -11.52 -65.95
C LEU A 11 -30.63 -11.19 -64.46
N ALA A 12 -31.41 -10.15 -64.20
CA ALA A 12 -31.81 -9.78 -62.85
C ALA A 12 -32.63 -10.86 -62.11
N GLY A 13 -33.39 -11.67 -62.88
CA GLY A 13 -34.14 -12.79 -62.34
C GLY A 13 -33.31 -14.06 -62.04
N GLU A 14 -32.12 -14.18 -62.64
CA GLU A 14 -31.23 -15.30 -62.49
C GLU A 14 -30.18 -15.07 -61.35
N ILE A 15 -30.05 -13.85 -60.87
CA ILE A 15 -29.13 -13.50 -59.81
C ILE A 15 -29.76 -13.88 -58.44
N GLU A 16 -29.30 -14.96 -57.81
CA GLU A 16 -29.61 -15.25 -56.40
C GLU A 16 -28.84 -14.31 -55.51
N PHE A 17 -29.54 -13.37 -54.90
CA PHE A 17 -28.94 -12.53 -53.86
C PHE A 17 -28.91 -13.33 -52.57
N PRO A 18 -27.72 -13.46 -51.89
CA PRO A 18 -27.65 -14.06 -50.59
C PRO A 18 -28.54 -13.29 -49.60
N THR A 19 -29.27 -14.00 -48.78
CA THR A 19 -30.12 -13.40 -47.75
C THR A 19 -29.29 -12.45 -46.88
N ALA A 20 -29.71 -11.17 -46.85
CA ALA A 20 -29.01 -10.16 -46.08
C ALA A 20 -28.93 -10.60 -44.59
N PRO A 21 -27.74 -10.66 -43.98
CA PRO A 21 -27.61 -11.03 -42.57
C PRO A 21 -28.36 -10.06 -41.69
N ASP A 22 -29.10 -10.55 -40.71
CA ASP A 22 -29.76 -9.69 -39.72
C ASP A 22 -28.71 -9.01 -38.82
N LEU A 23 -28.43 -7.75 -39.10
CA LEU A 23 -27.48 -6.92 -38.37
C LEU A 23 -28.08 -6.28 -37.14
N ARG A 24 -29.40 -6.38 -36.92
CA ARG A 24 -30.12 -5.74 -35.81
C ARG A 24 -29.59 -6.14 -34.45
N PRO A 25 -29.28 -7.42 -34.16
CA PRO A 25 -28.73 -7.82 -32.85
C PRO A 25 -27.36 -7.18 -32.58
N ARG A 26 -26.47 -7.20 -33.58
CA ARG A 26 -25.10 -6.65 -33.44
C ARG A 26 -25.09 -5.12 -33.28
N VAL A 27 -25.98 -4.42 -33.99
CA VAL A 27 -26.12 -2.96 -33.88
C VAL A 27 -26.70 -2.59 -32.52
N ARG A 28 -27.69 -3.33 -32.04
CA ARG A 28 -28.34 -3.11 -30.75
C ARG A 28 -27.33 -3.31 -29.59
N GLU A 29 -26.55 -4.38 -29.61
CA GLU A 29 -25.50 -4.66 -28.62
C GLU A 29 -24.42 -3.57 -28.61
N ARG A 30 -24.00 -3.05 -29.76
CA ARG A 30 -23.05 -1.94 -29.86
C ARG A 30 -23.60 -0.61 -29.34
N LEU A 31 -24.87 -0.34 -29.57
CA LEU A 31 -25.53 0.86 -29.06
C LEU A 31 -25.73 0.80 -27.53
N GLU A 32 -26.09 -0.35 -27.00
CA GLU A 32 -26.26 -0.55 -25.58
C GLU A 32 -24.92 -0.42 -24.84
N ARG A 33 -23.85 -1.02 -25.33
CA ARG A 33 -22.49 -0.85 -24.74
C ARG A 33 -22.03 0.61 -24.75
N ARG A 34 -22.30 1.37 -25.81
CA ARG A 34 -21.94 2.81 -25.87
C ARG A 34 -22.81 3.69 -24.97
N ARG A 35 -24.04 3.29 -24.67
CA ARG A 35 -24.94 4.05 -23.81
C ARG A 35 -24.53 4.07 -22.35
N PHE A 36 -23.91 3.01 -21.88
CA PHE A 36 -23.41 2.89 -20.50
C PHE A 36 -21.94 3.30 -20.34
N ALA A 37 -21.13 3.21 -21.39
CA ALA A 37 -19.71 3.56 -21.32
C ALA A 37 -19.45 5.05 -21.04
N ARG A 38 -20.25 5.94 -21.61
CA ARG A 38 -20.10 7.40 -21.42
C ARG A 38 -20.44 7.87 -20.00
N PRO A 39 -21.62 7.54 -19.42
CA PRO A 39 -21.93 7.95 -18.04
C PRO A 39 -20.99 7.28 -17.03
N PHE A 40 -20.54 6.05 -17.26
CA PHE A 40 -19.56 5.37 -16.41
C PHE A 40 -18.19 6.07 -16.47
N ALA A 41 -17.69 6.41 -17.66
CA ALA A 41 -16.43 7.15 -17.81
C ALA A 41 -16.50 8.54 -17.15
N LEU A 42 -17.65 9.21 -17.25
CA LEU A 42 -17.89 10.50 -16.63
C LEU A 42 -17.94 10.38 -15.09
N ALA A 43 -18.57 9.34 -14.57
CA ALA A 43 -18.62 9.06 -13.15
C ALA A 43 -17.23 8.76 -12.58
N VAL A 44 -16.43 7.95 -13.29
CA VAL A 44 -15.04 7.66 -12.91
C VAL A 44 -14.19 8.93 -12.96
N ALA A 45 -14.31 9.74 -14.00
CA ALA A 45 -13.59 11.01 -14.12
C ALA A 45 -13.95 11.98 -12.98
N LEU A 46 -15.24 12.10 -12.63
CA LEU A 46 -15.69 12.89 -11.49
C LEU A 46 -15.15 12.37 -10.16
N LEU A 47 -15.12 11.05 -9.96
CA LEU A 47 -14.53 10.44 -8.78
C LEU A 47 -13.03 10.74 -8.67
N VAL A 48 -12.28 10.64 -9.78
CA VAL A 48 -10.84 10.96 -9.81
C VAL A 48 -10.60 12.43 -9.51
N VAL A 49 -11.39 13.33 -10.09
CA VAL A 49 -11.30 14.79 -9.83
C VAL A 49 -11.67 15.09 -8.38
N ALA A 50 -12.76 14.52 -7.85
CA ALA A 50 -13.17 14.70 -6.46
C ALA A 50 -12.11 14.19 -5.48
N PHE A 51 -11.52 13.03 -5.77
CA PHE A 51 -10.40 12.48 -4.99
C PHE A 51 -9.16 13.37 -5.07
N GLY A 52 -8.81 13.89 -6.25
CA GLY A 52 -7.70 14.83 -6.43
C GLY A 52 -7.91 16.12 -5.63
N ILE A 53 -9.11 16.71 -5.66
CA ILE A 53 -9.47 17.89 -4.88
C ILE A 53 -9.41 17.57 -3.37
N ALA A 54 -9.96 16.43 -2.95
CA ALA A 54 -9.92 16.00 -1.55
C ALA A 54 -8.48 15.83 -1.05
N MET A 55 -7.58 15.31 -1.90
CA MET A 55 -6.16 15.16 -1.56
C MET A 55 -5.39 16.49 -1.57
N ALA A 56 -5.87 17.52 -2.27
CA ALA A 56 -5.29 18.86 -2.26
C ALA A 56 -5.67 19.67 -1.01
N VAL A 57 -6.80 19.33 -0.35
CA VAL A 57 -7.25 20.00 0.88
C VAL A 57 -6.65 19.32 2.11
N PRO A 58 -5.83 20.00 2.93
CA PRO A 58 -5.14 19.38 4.08
C PRO A 58 -6.08 18.69 5.07
N GLN A 59 -7.26 19.25 5.31
CA GLN A 59 -8.26 18.67 6.22
C GLN A 59 -8.89 17.37 5.65
N ALA A 60 -9.20 17.35 4.35
CA ALA A 60 -9.75 16.17 3.69
C ALA A 60 -8.70 15.06 3.55
N ARG A 61 -7.46 15.43 3.22
CA ARG A 61 -6.30 14.53 3.24
C ARG A 61 -6.10 13.89 4.62
N SER A 62 -6.22 14.67 5.68
CA SER A 62 -6.14 14.18 7.07
C SER A 62 -7.29 13.23 7.43
N ALA A 63 -8.48 13.44 6.90
CA ALA A 63 -9.64 12.57 7.14
C ALA A 63 -9.51 11.23 6.39
N ILE A 64 -8.99 11.25 5.16
CA ILE A 64 -8.70 10.05 4.37
C ILE A 64 -7.59 9.23 5.04
N LEU A 65 -6.57 9.91 5.57
CA LEU A 65 -5.43 9.29 6.28
C LEU A 65 -5.76 8.90 7.73
N ARG A 66 -7.01 9.02 8.17
CA ARG A 66 -7.40 8.67 9.55
C ARG A 66 -7.30 7.17 9.84
N PHE A 67 -7.48 6.34 8.81
CA PHE A 67 -7.34 4.89 8.86
C PHE A 67 -6.53 4.43 7.65
N PHE A 68 -5.24 4.34 7.81
CA PHE A 68 -4.37 3.86 6.75
C PHE A 68 -3.91 2.45 7.07
N HIS A 69 -4.15 1.53 6.14
CA HIS A 69 -3.67 0.16 6.23
C HIS A 69 -2.64 -0.08 5.15
N ILE A 70 -1.39 -0.37 5.55
CA ILE A 70 -0.31 -0.73 4.64
C ILE A 70 0.21 -2.10 5.05
N GLY A 71 -0.11 -3.12 4.25
CA GLY A 71 0.29 -4.47 4.56
C GLY A 71 -0.09 -4.84 5.99
N ALA A 72 0.89 -5.17 6.82
CA ALA A 72 0.69 -5.57 8.21
C ALA A 72 0.62 -4.38 9.21
N VAL A 73 0.56 -3.13 8.74
CA VAL A 73 0.58 -1.95 9.63
C VAL A 73 -0.69 -1.13 9.48
N THR A 74 -1.35 -0.86 10.60
CA THR A 74 -2.48 0.07 10.68
C THR A 74 -2.03 1.36 11.36
N VAL A 75 -2.20 2.49 10.69
CA VAL A 75 -1.98 3.83 11.23
C VAL A 75 -3.32 4.46 11.55
N GLU A 76 -3.54 4.80 12.82
CA GLU A 76 -4.77 5.43 13.30
C GLU A 76 -4.46 6.79 13.91
N ARG A 77 -5.17 7.83 13.50
CA ARG A 77 -5.11 9.14 14.15
C ARG A 77 -6.06 9.18 15.34
N VAL A 78 -5.53 9.58 16.48
CA VAL A 78 -6.28 9.68 17.73
C VAL A 78 -6.19 11.10 18.29
N GLN A 79 -7.24 11.54 18.96
CA GLN A 79 -7.28 12.86 19.61
C GLN A 79 -6.33 12.93 20.82
N ARG A 80 -6.17 11.81 21.52
CA ARG A 80 -5.30 11.69 22.68
C ARG A 80 -4.51 10.40 22.62
N LEU A 81 -3.20 10.51 22.71
CA LEU A 81 -2.33 9.35 22.79
C LEU A 81 -2.43 8.71 24.19
N PRO A 82 -2.35 7.38 24.27
CA PRO A 82 -2.16 6.70 25.55
C PRO A 82 -0.80 7.08 26.15
N ALA A 83 -0.69 6.92 27.45
CA ALA A 83 0.56 7.16 28.16
C ALA A 83 1.68 6.27 27.60
N ALA A 84 2.68 6.88 26.98
CA ALA A 84 3.82 6.20 26.42
C ALA A 84 5.10 6.97 26.79
N ARG A 85 6.21 6.24 26.89
CA ARG A 85 7.53 6.82 27.20
C ARG A 85 8.50 6.52 26.08
N GLU A 86 9.52 7.33 25.95
CA GLU A 86 10.68 7.01 25.14
C GLU A 86 11.34 5.76 25.70
N ARG A 87 11.68 4.84 24.82
CA ARG A 87 12.33 3.56 25.14
C ARG A 87 13.26 3.20 23.98
N PRO A 88 14.28 2.36 24.23
CA PRO A 88 15.11 1.82 23.15
C PRO A 88 14.28 1.26 22.01
N LEU A 89 14.76 1.43 20.76
CA LEU A 89 14.04 1.06 19.53
C LEU A 89 13.57 -0.40 19.52
N ALA A 90 14.37 -1.32 20.03
CA ALA A 90 14.06 -2.76 20.11
C ALA A 90 13.15 -3.15 21.29
N THR A 91 12.68 -2.17 22.10
CA THR A 91 11.82 -2.48 23.24
C THR A 91 10.55 -3.20 22.81
N GLY A 92 10.29 -4.34 23.46
CA GLY A 92 9.11 -5.14 23.20
C GLY A 92 9.26 -6.18 22.11
N LEU A 93 10.39 -6.26 21.43
CA LEU A 93 10.64 -7.25 20.36
C LEU A 93 11.17 -8.59 20.90
N GLY A 94 11.43 -8.69 22.19
CA GLY A 94 12.00 -9.89 22.82
C GLY A 94 13.52 -9.84 22.92
N PRO A 95 14.17 -10.97 23.27
CA PRO A 95 15.62 -11.04 23.38
C PRO A 95 16.29 -11.03 22.00
N ALA A 96 17.54 -10.53 21.97
CA ALA A 96 18.40 -10.61 20.81
C ALA A 96 18.71 -12.08 20.46
N ARG A 97 18.78 -12.37 19.16
CA ARG A 97 18.97 -13.71 18.58
C ARG A 97 19.94 -13.66 17.41
N THR A 98 20.40 -14.83 16.98
CA THR A 98 21.02 -14.97 15.65
C THR A 98 19.98 -14.86 14.55
N LEU A 99 20.41 -14.66 13.31
CA LEU A 99 19.51 -14.58 12.16
C LEU A 99 18.64 -15.85 12.04
N ASP A 100 19.26 -17.03 12.07
CA ASP A 100 18.54 -18.30 11.92
C ASP A 100 17.49 -18.49 13.02
N GLN A 101 17.85 -18.21 14.28
CA GLN A 101 16.90 -18.29 15.39
C GLN A 101 15.72 -17.30 15.22
N ALA A 102 16.03 -16.12 14.70
CA ALA A 102 15.02 -15.09 14.48
C ALA A 102 14.08 -15.49 13.33
N GLN A 103 14.60 -16.04 12.23
CA GLN A 103 13.82 -16.53 11.11
C GLN A 103 12.90 -17.69 11.51
N VAL A 104 13.43 -18.68 12.23
CA VAL A 104 12.63 -19.80 12.77
C VAL A 104 11.53 -19.27 13.69
N ARG A 105 11.84 -18.32 14.57
CA ARG A 105 10.86 -17.77 15.53
C ARG A 105 9.78 -16.92 14.86
N SER A 106 10.13 -16.15 13.84
CA SER A 106 9.21 -15.26 13.16
C SER A 106 8.40 -15.93 12.06
N GLY A 107 8.95 -16.97 11.44
CA GLY A 107 8.46 -17.51 10.17
C GLY A 107 8.74 -16.60 8.98
N VAL A 108 9.58 -15.55 9.16
CA VAL A 108 9.95 -14.57 8.12
C VAL A 108 11.39 -14.80 7.69
N THR A 109 11.63 -14.97 6.41
CA THR A 109 12.98 -15.02 5.84
C THR A 109 13.43 -13.61 5.51
N LEU A 110 14.31 -13.05 6.32
CA LEU A 110 14.86 -11.71 6.11
C LEU A 110 15.87 -11.73 4.97
N ILE A 111 15.67 -10.88 3.98
CA ILE A 111 16.62 -10.64 2.88
C ILE A 111 17.18 -9.24 3.07
N LEU A 112 18.48 -9.16 3.43
CA LEU A 112 19.20 -7.90 3.57
C LEU A 112 20.34 -7.86 2.58
N HIS A 113 20.39 -6.79 1.79
CA HIS A 113 21.52 -6.49 0.91
C HIS A 113 22.57 -5.54 1.56
N ALA A 114 22.39 -5.24 2.85
CA ALA A 114 23.30 -4.42 3.67
C ALA A 114 24.25 -5.30 4.52
N PRO A 115 25.31 -4.72 5.13
CA PRO A 115 26.16 -5.42 6.10
C PRO A 115 25.28 -6.08 7.16
N GLN A 116 25.45 -7.39 7.36
CA GLN A 116 24.57 -8.16 8.24
C GLN A 116 24.75 -7.72 9.69
N PRO A 117 23.67 -7.31 10.37
CA PRO A 117 23.70 -7.00 11.79
C PRO A 117 23.99 -8.25 12.62
N GLN A 118 24.56 -8.07 13.80
CA GLN A 118 24.86 -9.20 14.68
C GLN A 118 23.66 -9.67 15.51
N HIS A 119 22.65 -8.83 15.69
CA HIS A 119 21.52 -9.09 16.57
C HIS A 119 20.19 -8.87 15.86
N PHE A 120 19.35 -9.87 15.97
CA PHE A 120 18.00 -9.87 15.43
C PHE A 120 16.97 -10.05 16.54
N TYR A 121 15.80 -9.53 16.34
CA TYR A 121 14.65 -9.65 17.22
C TYR A 121 13.52 -10.30 16.45
N ALA A 122 12.75 -11.16 17.09
CA ALA A 122 11.70 -11.89 16.39
C ALA A 122 10.45 -12.08 17.22
N ARG A 123 9.31 -11.95 16.54
CA ARG A 123 7.97 -12.36 16.97
C ARG A 123 7.30 -13.11 15.85
N PRO A 124 6.27 -13.90 16.09
CA PRO A 124 5.52 -14.50 15.00
C PRO A 124 5.11 -13.44 13.95
N GLY A 125 5.46 -13.67 12.69
CA GLY A 125 5.19 -12.75 11.58
C GLY A 125 6.05 -11.48 11.52
N LEU A 126 7.05 -11.32 12.40
CA LEU A 126 7.90 -10.13 12.43
C LEU A 126 9.34 -10.50 12.73
N ILE A 127 10.28 -10.00 11.92
CA ILE A 127 11.71 -9.99 12.20
C ILE A 127 12.22 -8.55 12.18
N ALA A 128 13.11 -8.20 13.09
CA ALA A 128 13.67 -6.86 13.15
C ALA A 128 15.15 -6.89 13.52
N THR A 129 15.86 -5.83 13.18
CA THR A 129 17.27 -5.63 13.53
C THR A 129 17.59 -4.15 13.71
N LEU A 130 18.66 -3.86 14.45
CA LEU A 130 19.19 -2.51 14.58
C LEU A 130 20.37 -2.32 13.62
N LEU A 131 20.21 -1.34 12.74
CA LEU A 131 21.23 -0.88 11.82
C LEU A 131 21.90 0.37 12.36
N GLN A 132 23.13 0.62 11.93
CA GLN A 132 23.81 1.91 12.13
C GLN A 132 23.89 2.63 10.79
N TYR A 133 23.25 3.79 10.70
CA TYR A 133 23.27 4.60 9.49
C TYR A 133 23.67 6.05 9.83
N ARG A 134 24.80 6.49 9.27
CA ARG A 134 25.37 7.81 9.53
C ARG A 134 25.55 8.11 11.04
N GLY A 135 25.96 7.09 11.80
CA GLY A 135 26.16 7.20 13.26
C GLY A 135 24.88 7.20 14.10
N LYS A 136 23.72 6.99 13.51
CA LYS A 136 22.44 6.91 14.22
C LYS A 136 21.89 5.49 14.19
N PRO A 137 21.29 5.01 15.29
CA PRO A 137 20.60 3.73 15.29
C PRO A 137 19.27 3.82 14.54
N VAL A 138 19.02 2.84 13.68
CA VAL A 138 17.77 2.70 12.93
C VAL A 138 17.24 1.29 13.12
N LEU A 139 16.00 1.15 13.52
CA LEU A 139 15.31 -0.13 13.58
C LEU A 139 14.73 -0.44 12.20
N LEU A 140 15.19 -1.52 11.59
CA LEU A 140 14.53 -2.15 10.47
C LEU A 140 13.65 -3.27 10.99
N ALA A 141 12.40 -3.33 10.55
CA ALA A 141 11.50 -4.44 10.77
C ALA A 141 10.88 -4.88 9.44
N GLU A 142 10.82 -6.18 9.23
CA GLU A 142 10.09 -6.83 8.14
C GLU A 142 8.92 -7.60 8.74
N LEU A 143 7.73 -7.41 8.18
CA LEU A 143 6.50 -8.04 8.59
C LEU A 143 5.93 -8.84 7.43
N GLN A 144 5.54 -10.07 7.71
CA GLN A 144 4.97 -10.94 6.71
C GLN A 144 3.46 -10.78 6.65
N GLY A 145 2.96 -10.50 5.44
CA GLY A 145 1.58 -10.70 5.01
C GLY A 145 0.51 -9.94 5.79
N ASP A 146 -0.68 -10.16 5.34
CA ASP A 146 -1.96 -9.67 5.85
C ASP A 146 -2.51 -10.42 7.08
N GLN A 147 -1.84 -11.51 7.48
CA GLN A 147 -2.40 -12.45 8.45
C GLN A 147 -2.37 -11.98 9.91
N LEU A 148 -1.65 -10.93 10.19
CA LEU A 148 -1.47 -10.54 11.57
C LEU A 148 -1.48 -9.01 11.66
N GLY A 149 -2.65 -8.40 11.70
CA GLY A 149 -2.84 -6.96 11.91
C GLY A 149 -2.08 -6.43 13.12
N ILE A 150 -0.75 -6.39 13.07
CA ILE A 150 0.06 -6.59 14.23
C ILE A 150 0.76 -5.34 14.69
N THR A 151 0.78 -4.33 13.88
CA THR A 151 1.35 -3.06 14.30
C THR A 151 0.30 -1.98 14.21
N LYS A 152 -0.27 -1.64 15.35
CA LYS A 152 -1.13 -0.47 15.45
C LYS A 152 -0.28 0.74 15.81
N LYS A 153 -0.31 1.75 14.97
CA LYS A 153 0.36 3.01 15.21
C LYS A 153 -0.67 4.10 15.46
N LEU A 154 -0.56 4.75 16.61
CA LEU A 154 -1.41 5.86 16.97
C LEU A 154 -0.64 7.17 16.77
N ALA A 155 -1.19 8.06 15.94
CA ALA A 155 -0.63 9.35 15.62
C ALA A 155 -1.42 10.47 16.32
N ALA A 156 -0.73 11.37 16.98
CA ALA A 156 -1.32 12.58 17.55
C ALA A 156 -1.78 13.53 16.42
N PRO A 157 -2.61 14.53 16.71
CA PRO A 157 -3.06 15.48 15.69
C PRO A 157 -1.94 16.25 15.00
N ASP A 158 -0.84 16.49 15.71
CA ASP A 158 0.37 17.19 15.25
C ASP A 158 1.36 16.27 14.49
N THR A 159 1.10 14.96 14.44
CA THR A 159 1.90 14.01 13.65
C THR A 159 1.55 14.17 12.17
N ARG A 160 2.57 14.35 11.34
CA ARG A 160 2.43 14.36 9.88
C ARG A 160 2.53 12.92 9.36
N VAL A 161 1.60 12.55 8.51
CA VAL A 161 1.57 11.27 7.79
C VAL A 161 1.43 11.60 6.32
N GLU A 162 2.46 11.33 5.55
CA GLU A 162 2.58 11.73 4.15
C GLU A 162 2.92 10.52 3.28
N PRO A 163 2.44 10.45 2.03
CA PRO A 163 2.89 9.44 1.09
C PRO A 163 4.39 9.55 0.86
N ALA A 164 5.08 8.43 0.77
CA ALA A 164 6.50 8.33 0.45
C ALA A 164 6.69 7.56 -0.86
N ASP A 165 7.54 8.07 -1.74
CA ASP A 165 7.83 7.42 -3.02
C ASP A 165 8.93 6.37 -2.87
N MET A 166 8.51 5.11 -2.88
CA MET A 166 9.38 3.93 -2.82
C MET A 166 9.31 3.07 -4.09
N GLY A 167 8.73 3.61 -5.21
CA GLY A 167 8.39 2.78 -6.37
C GLY A 167 7.17 1.89 -6.14
N SER A 168 6.72 1.80 -4.91
CA SER A 168 5.51 1.18 -4.41
C SER A 168 4.85 2.13 -3.41
N PHE A 169 3.71 1.71 -2.83
CA PHE A 169 3.04 2.55 -1.84
C PHE A 169 3.84 2.60 -0.53
N GLY A 170 4.21 3.82 -0.10
CA GLY A 170 4.91 4.08 1.15
C GLY A 170 4.26 5.20 1.97
N LEU A 171 4.53 5.22 3.27
CA LEU A 171 4.15 6.29 4.20
C LEU A 171 5.35 6.78 4.99
N TRP A 172 5.50 8.09 5.00
CA TRP A 172 6.39 8.81 5.89
C TRP A 172 5.61 9.36 7.08
N ILE A 173 6.08 9.11 8.29
CA ILE A 173 5.45 9.54 9.54
C ILE A 173 6.48 10.28 10.37
N THR A 174 6.21 11.57 10.62
CA THR A 174 7.14 12.47 11.31
C THR A 174 6.40 13.55 12.10
N GLY A 175 7.13 14.37 12.81
CA GLY A 175 6.57 15.49 13.61
C GLY A 175 6.17 15.03 14.99
N GLY A 176 4.95 15.36 15.40
CA GLY A 176 4.45 15.16 16.77
C GLY A 176 4.58 13.75 17.33
N LYS A 177 4.19 13.60 18.56
CA LYS A 177 4.28 12.31 19.26
C LYS A 177 3.39 11.26 18.59
N HIS A 178 3.94 10.09 18.38
CA HIS A 178 3.18 8.93 17.94
C HIS A 178 3.64 7.68 18.69
N VAL A 179 2.72 6.75 18.84
CA VAL A 179 2.90 5.57 19.68
C VAL A 179 2.78 4.32 18.83
N ILE A 180 3.66 3.37 19.06
CA ILE A 180 3.59 2.06 18.43
C ILE A 180 3.11 1.02 19.43
N TYR A 181 2.20 0.17 18.96
CA TYR A 181 1.79 -1.07 19.61
C TYR A 181 2.20 -2.26 18.75
N TRP A 182 2.70 -3.28 19.40
CA TRP A 182 2.94 -4.57 18.79
C TRP A 182 1.82 -5.51 19.25
N GLU A 183 0.89 -5.82 18.40
CA GLU A 183 -0.16 -6.80 18.70
C GLU A 183 0.24 -8.16 18.12
N THR A 184 0.00 -9.25 18.83
CA THR A 184 0.33 -10.59 18.38
C THR A 184 -0.80 -11.21 17.58
N ARG A 185 -2.04 -10.73 17.80
CA ARG A 185 -3.26 -11.08 17.05
C ARG A 185 -4.24 -9.92 17.07
N PRO A 186 -5.04 -9.72 16.01
CA PRO A 186 -6.08 -8.71 16.00
C PRO A 186 -7.02 -8.90 17.20
N GLY A 187 -7.19 -7.86 18.01
CA GLY A 187 -8.09 -7.87 19.16
C GLY A 187 -7.56 -8.44 20.47
N GLU A 188 -6.38 -9.06 20.46
CA GLU A 188 -5.71 -9.51 21.70
C GLU A 188 -4.92 -8.38 22.35
N GLY A 189 -5.34 -7.29 22.63
CA GLY A 189 -4.65 -6.13 23.22
C GLY A 189 -3.14 -6.28 23.42
N SER A 190 -2.36 -5.28 23.11
CA SER A 190 -0.90 -5.36 23.21
C SER A 190 -0.47 -5.66 24.62
N GLN A 191 0.13 -6.81 24.86
CA GLN A 191 0.80 -7.12 26.14
C GLN A 191 2.07 -6.29 26.36
N ILE A 192 2.44 -5.46 25.38
CA ILE A 192 3.66 -4.66 25.41
C ILE A 192 3.30 -3.22 25.72
N LYS A 193 4.00 -2.66 26.70
CA LYS A 193 3.85 -1.26 27.04
C LYS A 193 4.14 -0.39 25.81
N PRO A 194 3.25 0.53 25.46
CA PRO A 194 3.43 1.41 24.32
C PRO A 194 4.69 2.26 24.49
N ARG A 195 5.38 2.54 23.39
CA ARG A 195 6.52 3.44 23.36
C ARG A 195 6.32 4.57 22.35
N LEU A 196 6.94 5.69 22.61
CA LEU A 196 7.06 6.74 21.62
C LEU A 196 7.97 6.26 20.50
N ALA A 197 7.56 6.54 19.28
CA ALA A 197 8.34 6.26 18.08
C ALA A 197 8.99 7.53 17.54
N GLY A 198 10.15 7.39 16.94
CA GLY A 198 10.81 8.43 16.15
C GLY A 198 10.20 8.59 14.75
N ASN A 199 10.91 9.20 13.82
CA ASN A 199 10.50 9.24 12.43
C ASN A 199 10.41 7.81 11.86
N VAL A 200 9.40 7.56 11.03
CA VAL A 200 9.13 6.21 10.51
C VAL A 200 8.80 6.25 9.03
N LEU A 201 9.46 5.39 8.28
CA LEU A 201 9.10 5.04 6.91
C LEU A 201 8.51 3.63 6.90
N ILE A 202 7.34 3.47 6.27
CA ILE A 202 6.68 2.17 6.06
C ILE A 202 6.42 2.03 4.59
N TRP A 203 6.73 0.86 4.01
CA TRP A 203 6.41 0.55 2.61
C TRP A 203 6.13 -0.93 2.41
N THR A 204 5.52 -1.25 1.28
CA THR A 204 5.31 -2.64 0.86
C THR A 204 6.14 -2.92 -0.38
N GLN A 205 6.76 -4.08 -0.45
CA GLN A 205 7.49 -4.56 -1.60
C GLN A 205 7.40 -6.08 -1.66
N ASP A 206 7.07 -6.63 -2.83
CA ASP A 206 6.95 -8.07 -3.07
C ASP A 206 6.05 -8.79 -2.03
N GLY A 207 4.92 -8.18 -1.67
CA GLY A 207 3.99 -8.74 -0.68
C GLY A 207 4.47 -8.68 0.77
N ARG A 208 5.59 -8.02 1.04
CA ARG A 208 6.17 -7.83 2.38
C ARG A 208 5.95 -6.40 2.83
N THR A 209 5.87 -6.20 4.12
CA THR A 209 5.81 -4.87 4.73
C THR A 209 7.12 -4.59 5.46
N PHE A 210 7.75 -3.49 5.09
CA PHE A 210 8.97 -3.00 5.71
C PHE A 210 8.70 -1.76 6.55
N ARG A 211 9.48 -1.59 7.60
CA ARG A 211 9.41 -0.43 8.47
C ARG A 211 10.80 -0.04 8.94
N LEU A 212 11.20 1.20 8.66
CA LEU A 212 12.36 1.83 9.24
C LEU A 212 11.91 2.84 10.31
N GLU A 213 12.61 2.87 11.44
CA GLU A 213 12.38 3.85 12.50
C GLU A 213 13.70 4.36 13.07
N GLY A 214 13.83 5.67 13.16
CA GLY A 214 15.03 6.29 13.72
C GLY A 214 14.95 7.83 13.66
N ASP A 215 16.00 8.48 14.14
CA ASP A 215 16.15 9.93 14.07
C ASP A 215 16.86 10.34 12.77
N LEU A 216 16.24 10.04 11.62
CA LEU A 216 16.70 10.42 10.28
C LEU A 216 15.65 11.29 9.60
N ARG A 217 16.09 12.11 8.64
CA ARG A 217 15.21 12.86 7.74
C ARG A 217 14.65 11.92 6.67
N GLU A 218 13.58 12.35 6.02
CA GLU A 218 12.89 11.56 5.00
C GLU A 218 13.83 11.08 3.90
N GLU A 219 14.63 11.97 3.32
CA GLU A 219 15.55 11.63 2.24
C GLU A 219 16.55 10.56 2.65
N GLN A 220 17.03 10.62 3.89
CA GLN A 220 17.96 9.64 4.45
C GLN A 220 17.29 8.27 4.67
N MET A 221 16.02 8.27 5.12
CA MET A 221 15.24 7.04 5.26
C MET A 221 14.93 6.40 3.91
N LEU A 222 14.60 7.21 2.91
CA LEU A 222 14.36 6.74 1.54
C LEU A 222 15.62 6.17 0.90
N GLU A 223 16.78 6.84 1.08
CA GLU A 223 18.08 6.34 0.63
C GLU A 223 18.38 4.98 1.26
N LEU A 224 18.31 4.87 2.59
CA LEU A 224 18.56 3.63 3.31
C LEU A 224 17.59 2.51 2.90
N ALA A 225 16.30 2.83 2.74
CA ALA A 225 15.30 1.86 2.34
C ALA A 225 15.58 1.28 0.94
N ARG A 226 15.97 2.12 -0.02
CA ARG A 226 16.36 1.67 -1.36
C ARG A 226 17.61 0.79 -1.35
N ASP A 227 18.58 1.10 -0.49
CA ASP A 227 19.81 0.31 -0.36
C ASP A 227 19.55 -1.08 0.27
N ILE A 228 18.57 -1.18 1.15
CA ILE A 228 18.18 -2.44 1.81
C ILE A 228 17.43 -3.38 0.86
N THR A 229 16.63 -2.82 -0.05
CA THR A 229 15.67 -3.58 -0.88
C THR A 229 16.09 -3.74 -2.34
N ARG A 230 17.32 -3.36 -2.68
CA ARG A 230 17.94 -3.65 -4.00
C ARG A 230 18.30 -5.11 -4.12
#